data_3172ced794aef4bb4c987085d63b48a5
#
_entry.id   3172ced794aef4bb4c987085d63b48a5
#
_cell.length_a   1.000
_cell.length_b   1.000
_cell.length_c   1.000
_cell.angle_alpha   90.00
_cell.angle_beta   90.00
_cell.angle_gamma   90.00
#
_symmetry.space_group_name_H-M   'P 1'
#
loop_
_entity.id
_entity.type
_entity.pdbx_description
1 polymer ?
#
loop_
_entity_poly.entity_id
_entity_poly.type
_entity_poly.pdbx_seq_one_letter_code
_entity_poly.pdbx_strand_id
1 'polypeptide(L)'
;MPKEVNFIVASNEHCAELASFNKQLNDDGGCNNDMTIRELEKRMHEFLLSGYKAIIFEVGGEHVGYTLIDLNKTPIFVRHYFIAKKYRRQGYGTAAFIKLVNFLKVDKIDLSVLVSNDIGFKFWTSCGLMPYEIFMHYRSGESKR
;
A
#
# COMPACT_ATOMS: atom_id res chain seq x y z
N MET A 1 20.53 -15.26 5.69
CA MET A 1 19.44 -14.90 6.62
C MET A 1 18.64 -13.74 6.07
N PRO A 2 17.34 -13.86 5.97
CA PRO A 2 16.53 -12.71 5.59
C PRO A 2 16.62 -11.65 6.68
N LYS A 3 16.70 -10.39 6.27
CA LYS A 3 16.74 -9.29 7.22
C LYS A 3 15.34 -9.03 7.75
N GLU A 4 15.28 -8.60 8.98
CA GLU A 4 14.01 -8.26 9.61
C GLU A 4 13.47 -6.95 9.06
N VAL A 5 12.14 -6.91 8.86
CA VAL A 5 11.44 -5.68 8.49
C VAL A 5 11.06 -4.94 9.77
N ASN A 6 11.51 -3.72 9.88
CA ASN A 6 11.15 -2.85 11.00
C ASN A 6 10.13 -1.83 10.54
N PHE A 7 9.29 -1.37 11.46
CA PHE A 7 8.22 -0.41 11.17
C PHE A 7 8.56 0.96 11.72
N ILE A 8 8.41 1.97 10.87
CA ILE A 8 8.46 3.37 11.29
C ILE A 8 7.07 3.93 11.10
N VAL A 9 6.39 4.27 12.19
CA VAL A 9 5.08 4.92 12.09
C VAL A 9 5.31 6.34 11.62
N ALA A 10 4.80 6.64 10.43
CA ALA A 10 5.10 7.91 9.78
C ALA A 10 4.38 9.08 10.41
N SER A 11 5.04 10.23 10.40
CA SER A 11 4.49 11.50 10.83
C SER A 11 4.61 12.51 9.69
N ASN A 12 4.24 13.76 9.95
CA ASN A 12 4.29 14.80 8.91
C ASN A 12 5.66 14.96 8.24
N GLU A 13 6.73 14.72 8.97
CA GLU A 13 8.08 14.84 8.41
C GLU A 13 8.39 13.78 7.35
N HIS A 14 7.59 12.72 7.29
CA HIS A 14 7.77 11.64 6.32
C HIS A 14 6.95 11.81 5.04
N CYS A 15 6.11 12.85 4.97
CA CYS A 15 5.16 12.96 3.85
C CYS A 15 5.83 13.14 2.49
N ALA A 16 6.98 13.79 2.42
CA ALA A 16 7.71 13.92 1.17
C ALA A 16 8.19 12.55 0.67
N GLU A 17 8.70 11.74 1.58
CA GLU A 17 9.16 10.38 1.26
C GLU A 17 7.98 9.49 0.87
N LEU A 18 6.88 9.57 1.62
CA LEU A 18 5.68 8.80 1.29
C LEU A 18 5.14 9.18 -0.08
N ALA A 19 5.20 10.46 -0.43
CA ALA A 19 4.77 10.92 -1.75
C ALA A 19 5.65 10.34 -2.86
N SER A 20 6.95 10.26 -2.62
CA SER A 20 7.88 9.66 -3.57
C SER A 20 7.55 8.18 -3.79
N PHE A 21 7.32 7.43 -2.72
CA PHE A 21 6.88 6.04 -2.82
C PHE A 21 5.53 5.91 -3.53
N ASN A 22 4.58 6.79 -3.21
CA ASN A 22 3.27 6.77 -3.83
C ASN A 22 3.35 7.02 -5.33
N LYS A 23 4.24 7.91 -5.76
CA LYS A 23 4.46 8.17 -7.18
C LYS A 23 4.97 6.92 -7.88
N GLN A 24 5.92 6.22 -7.27
CA GLN A 24 6.43 4.97 -7.81
C GLN A 24 5.33 3.90 -7.87
N LEU A 25 4.50 3.82 -6.84
CA LEU A 25 3.38 2.87 -6.82
C LEU A 25 2.41 3.16 -7.97
N ASN A 26 2.08 4.42 -8.21
CA ASN A 26 1.20 4.81 -9.30
C ASN A 26 1.81 4.46 -10.66
N ASP A 27 3.10 4.72 -10.83
CA ASP A 27 3.80 4.44 -12.08
C ASP A 27 3.89 2.94 -12.37
N ASP A 28 4.04 2.13 -11.31
CA ASP A 28 4.16 0.67 -11.44
C ASP A 28 2.83 -0.03 -11.59
N GLY A 29 1.79 0.49 -10.95
CA GLY A 29 0.56 -0.26 -10.73
C GLY A 29 -0.54 -0.05 -11.75
N GLY A 30 -0.31 0.77 -12.75
CA GLY A 30 -1.36 1.07 -13.72
C GLY A 30 -2.50 1.90 -13.14
N CYS A 31 -2.25 2.58 -12.05
CA CYS A 31 -3.20 3.53 -11.50
C CYS A 31 -3.23 4.76 -12.40
N ASN A 32 -4.42 5.17 -12.83
CA ASN A 32 -4.60 6.34 -13.69
C ASN A 32 -4.58 7.64 -12.91
N ASN A 33 -3.59 7.79 -12.07
CA ASN A 33 -3.47 8.95 -11.21
C ASN A 33 -2.35 9.84 -11.72
N ASP A 34 -2.71 11.00 -12.25
CA ASP A 34 -1.75 11.96 -12.83
C ASP A 34 -1.23 12.97 -11.80
N MET A 35 -1.40 12.70 -10.52
CA MET A 35 -0.99 13.62 -9.47
C MET A 35 0.52 13.81 -9.47
N THR A 36 0.94 15.05 -9.28
CA THR A 36 2.36 15.37 -9.11
C THR A 36 2.81 14.94 -7.71
N ILE A 37 4.14 14.86 -7.52
CA ILE A 37 4.69 14.53 -6.19
C ILE A 37 4.21 15.54 -5.14
N ARG A 38 4.15 16.82 -5.50
CA ARG A 38 3.68 17.86 -4.58
C ARG A 38 2.23 17.64 -4.17
N GLU A 39 1.38 17.26 -5.11
CA GLU A 39 -0.03 16.96 -4.82
C GLU A 39 -0.14 15.70 -3.95
N LEU A 40 0.67 14.69 -4.22
CA LEU A 40 0.69 13.47 -3.43
C LEU A 40 1.17 13.74 -2.00
N GLU A 41 2.16 14.63 -1.84
CA GLU A 41 2.63 15.00 -0.51
C GLU A 41 1.54 15.70 0.29
N LYS A 42 0.83 16.62 -0.34
CA LYS A 42 -0.29 17.30 0.30
C LYS A 42 -1.35 16.30 0.73
N ARG A 43 -1.67 15.36 -0.15
CA ARG A 43 -2.65 14.32 0.15
C ARG A 43 -2.21 13.43 1.31
N MET A 44 -0.91 13.14 1.43
CA MET A 44 -0.40 12.35 2.55
C MET A 44 -0.63 13.09 3.89
N HIS A 45 -0.37 14.40 3.92
CA HIS A 45 -0.69 15.19 5.11
C HIS A 45 -2.17 15.08 5.47
N GLU A 46 -3.03 15.17 4.47
CA GLU A 46 -4.47 15.08 4.68
C GLU A 46 -4.88 13.70 5.21
N PHE A 47 -4.32 12.63 4.66
CA PHE A 47 -4.58 11.28 5.15
C PHE A 47 -4.21 11.14 6.63
N LEU A 48 -3.02 11.60 7.00
CA LEU A 48 -2.56 11.47 8.39
C LEU A 48 -3.42 12.27 9.37
N LEU A 49 -4.08 13.32 8.90
CA LEU A 49 -5.00 14.12 9.72
C LEU A 49 -6.40 13.52 9.80
N SER A 50 -6.73 12.55 8.96
CA SER A 50 -8.10 12.07 8.81
C SER A 50 -8.29 10.59 9.16
N GLY A 51 -7.49 10.08 10.11
CA GLY A 51 -7.69 8.72 10.61
C GLY A 51 -6.94 7.64 9.85
N TYR A 52 -6.02 8.02 8.97
CA TYR A 52 -5.14 7.07 8.30
C TYR A 52 -3.84 6.94 9.06
N LYS A 53 -3.25 5.76 8.98
CA LYS A 53 -1.90 5.49 9.50
C LYS A 53 -1.01 5.07 8.35
N ALA A 54 0.17 5.67 8.28
CA ALA A 54 1.19 5.26 7.31
C ALA A 54 2.35 4.63 8.08
N ILE A 55 2.89 3.55 7.54
CA ILE A 55 4.02 2.84 8.13
C ILE A 55 5.06 2.66 7.04
N ILE A 56 6.28 3.09 7.33
CA ILE A 56 7.42 2.89 6.43
C ILE A 56 8.11 1.59 6.83
N PHE A 57 8.40 0.74 5.86
CA PHE A 57 9.12 -0.51 6.07
C PHE A 57 10.62 -0.25 5.96
N GLU A 58 11.36 -0.59 7.00
CA GLU A 58 12.80 -0.40 7.04
C GLU A 58 13.50 -1.74 7.16
N VAL A 59 14.55 -1.93 6.37
CA VAL A 59 15.37 -3.14 6.41
C VAL A 59 16.83 -2.70 6.37
N GLY A 60 17.57 -3.02 7.43
CA GLY A 60 19.00 -2.71 7.49
C GLY A 60 19.30 -1.23 7.35
N GLY A 61 18.46 -0.37 7.87
CA GLY A 61 18.64 1.08 7.79
C GLY A 61 18.12 1.72 6.53
N GLU A 62 17.57 0.94 5.60
CA GLU A 62 17.03 1.46 4.33
C GLU A 62 15.52 1.36 4.32
N HIS A 63 14.87 2.36 3.77
CA HIS A 63 13.42 2.37 3.62
C HIS A 63 13.06 1.65 2.32
N VAL A 64 12.40 0.51 2.44
CA VAL A 64 12.14 -0.38 1.30
C VAL A 64 10.74 -0.25 0.74
N GLY A 65 9.82 0.40 1.46
CA GLY A 65 8.44 0.55 1.03
C GLY A 65 7.57 1.12 2.14
N TYR A 66 6.27 1.03 1.96
CA TYR A 66 5.33 1.57 2.93
C TYR A 66 3.95 0.96 2.77
N THR A 67 3.10 1.19 3.77
CA THR A 67 1.66 0.93 3.69
C THR A 67 0.89 2.13 4.23
N LEU A 68 -0.29 2.36 3.68
CA LEU A 68 -1.22 3.39 4.14
C LEU A 68 -2.54 2.72 4.45
N ILE A 69 -3.02 2.88 5.68
CA ILE A 69 -4.15 2.15 6.21
C ILE A 69 -5.24 3.11 6.64
N ASP A 70 -6.46 2.86 6.19
CA ASP A 70 -7.64 3.61 6.59
C ASP A 70 -8.21 2.96 7.86
N LEU A 71 -8.00 3.61 8.99
CA LEU A 71 -8.49 3.12 10.28
C LEU A 71 -9.94 3.54 10.55
N ASN A 72 -10.55 4.31 9.65
CA ASN A 72 -11.95 4.72 9.80
C ASN A 72 -12.92 3.60 9.40
N LYS A 73 -12.42 2.60 8.69
CA LYS A 73 -13.25 1.50 8.20
C LYS A 73 -13.20 0.29 9.12
N THR A 74 -14.26 -0.48 9.11
CA THR A 74 -14.37 -1.74 9.86
C THR A 74 -14.86 -2.82 8.89
N PRO A 75 -14.07 -3.82 8.53
CA PRO A 75 -12.65 -3.99 8.89
C PRO A 75 -11.77 -2.87 8.34
N ILE A 76 -10.58 -2.70 8.92
CA ILE A 76 -9.63 -1.71 8.42
C ILE A 76 -9.33 -1.98 6.96
N PHE A 77 -9.00 -0.91 6.23
CA PHE A 77 -8.77 -1.01 4.78
C PHE A 77 -7.35 -0.59 4.44
N VAL A 78 -6.59 -1.48 3.80
CA VAL A 78 -5.24 -1.17 3.33
C VAL A 78 -5.38 -0.46 1.98
N ARG A 79 -5.11 0.84 2.00
CA ARG A 79 -5.25 1.67 0.80
C ARG A 79 -4.03 1.58 -0.11
N HIS A 80 -2.82 1.63 0.47
CA HIS A 80 -1.57 1.47 -0.27
C HIS A 80 -0.71 0.42 0.40
N TYR A 81 0.00 -0.35 -0.42
CA TYR A 81 0.97 -1.33 0.05
C TYR A 81 2.04 -1.47 -1.02
N PHE A 82 3.26 -1.10 -0.70
CA PHE A 82 4.28 -0.94 -1.72
C PHE A 82 5.65 -1.36 -1.22
N ILE A 83 6.35 -2.16 -2.04
CA ILE A 83 7.76 -2.45 -1.88
C ILE A 83 8.46 -1.90 -3.11
N ALA A 84 9.47 -1.07 -2.92
CA ALA A 84 10.20 -0.45 -4.02
C ALA A 84 10.86 -1.53 -4.89
N LYS A 85 10.91 -1.26 -6.20
CA LYS A 85 11.27 -2.25 -7.20
C LYS A 85 12.58 -2.98 -6.91
N LYS A 86 13.61 -2.24 -6.48
CA LYS A 86 14.92 -2.84 -6.22
C LYS A 86 14.96 -3.77 -5.01
N TYR A 87 13.93 -3.73 -4.18
CA TYR A 87 13.86 -4.57 -2.97
C TYR A 87 12.89 -5.73 -3.14
N ARG A 88 12.30 -5.91 -4.31
CA ARG A 88 11.31 -6.97 -4.55
C ARG A 88 11.99 -8.33 -4.69
N ARG A 89 11.18 -9.39 -4.60
CA ARG A 89 11.60 -10.79 -4.71
C ARG A 89 12.58 -11.21 -3.62
N GLN A 90 12.49 -10.58 -2.46
CA GLN A 90 13.32 -10.90 -1.31
C GLN A 90 12.46 -11.27 -0.10
N GLY A 91 11.14 -11.35 -0.28
CA GLY A 91 10.23 -11.76 0.79
C GLY A 91 9.82 -10.63 1.73
N TYR A 92 10.23 -9.40 1.48
CA TYR A 92 9.91 -8.29 2.39
C TYR A 92 8.42 -7.98 2.44
N GLY A 93 7.73 -8.07 1.30
CA GLY A 93 6.29 -7.81 1.28
C GLY A 93 5.52 -8.78 2.16
N THR A 94 5.83 -10.06 2.10
CA THR A 94 5.20 -11.09 2.93
C THR A 94 5.55 -10.90 4.40
N ALA A 95 6.84 -10.68 4.69
CA ALA A 95 7.30 -10.48 6.07
C ALA A 95 6.64 -9.23 6.69
N ALA A 96 6.55 -8.15 5.92
CA ALA A 96 5.90 -6.93 6.39
C ALA A 96 4.42 -7.16 6.67
N PHE A 97 3.73 -7.93 5.82
CA PHE A 97 2.30 -8.19 6.03
C PHE A 97 2.05 -9.02 7.30
N ILE A 98 2.85 -10.06 7.52
CA ILE A 98 2.73 -10.86 8.74
C ILE A 98 2.94 -9.97 9.97
N LYS A 99 3.95 -9.13 9.93
CA LYS A 99 4.23 -8.20 11.03
C LYS A 99 3.10 -7.18 11.21
N LEU A 100 2.51 -6.71 10.10
CA LEU A 100 1.43 -5.73 10.14
C LEU A 100 0.20 -6.28 10.86
N VAL A 101 -0.20 -7.50 10.54
CA VAL A 101 -1.33 -8.15 11.20
C VAL A 101 -1.12 -8.21 12.71
N ASN A 102 0.07 -8.60 13.12
CA ASN A 102 0.41 -8.67 14.55
C ASN A 102 0.49 -7.28 15.18
N PHE A 103 1.06 -6.31 14.47
CA PHE A 103 1.21 -4.95 14.96
C PHE A 103 -0.15 -4.28 15.19
N LEU A 104 -1.08 -4.48 14.28
CA LEU A 104 -2.42 -3.90 14.37
C LEU A 104 -3.36 -4.70 15.28
N LYS A 105 -2.99 -5.94 15.60
CA LYS A 105 -3.79 -6.84 16.45
C LYS A 105 -5.20 -7.00 15.89
N VAL A 106 -5.29 -7.26 14.59
CA VAL A 106 -6.57 -7.44 13.89
C VAL A 106 -6.65 -8.84 13.31
N ASP A 107 -7.87 -9.33 13.16
CA ASP A 107 -8.14 -10.62 12.51
C ASP A 107 -8.83 -10.44 11.15
N LYS A 108 -9.11 -9.21 10.76
CA LYS A 108 -9.76 -8.89 9.48
C LYS A 108 -9.12 -7.68 8.85
N ILE A 109 -8.78 -7.81 7.57
CA ILE A 109 -8.20 -6.74 6.77
C ILE A 109 -8.85 -6.79 5.39
N ASP A 110 -9.31 -5.66 4.90
CA ASP A 110 -9.83 -5.55 3.54
C ASP A 110 -8.88 -4.71 2.68
N LEU A 111 -8.86 -5.00 1.40
CA LEU A 111 -8.17 -4.18 0.41
C LEU A 111 -8.77 -4.44 -0.97
N SER A 112 -8.39 -3.63 -1.93
CA SER A 112 -8.82 -3.80 -3.32
C SER A 112 -7.60 -4.03 -4.20
N VAL A 113 -7.79 -4.86 -5.23
CA VAL A 113 -6.77 -5.12 -6.24
C VAL A 113 -7.44 -4.93 -7.59
N LEU A 114 -6.80 -4.14 -8.47
CA LEU A 114 -7.32 -3.97 -9.84
C LEU A 114 -7.34 -5.32 -10.55
N VAL A 115 -8.40 -5.60 -11.31
CA VAL A 115 -8.53 -6.89 -12.01
C VAL A 115 -7.38 -7.14 -12.98
N SER A 116 -6.71 -6.09 -13.45
CA SER A 116 -5.55 -6.20 -14.33
C SER A 116 -4.23 -6.44 -13.59
N ASN A 117 -4.24 -6.37 -12.27
CA ASN A 117 -3.02 -6.50 -11.47
C ASN A 117 -2.83 -7.95 -11.02
N ASP A 118 -2.38 -8.80 -11.93
CA ASP A 118 -2.19 -10.23 -11.64
C ASP A 118 -1.13 -10.47 -10.57
N ILE A 119 -0.06 -9.66 -10.59
CA ILE A 119 1.03 -9.79 -9.62
C ILE A 119 0.53 -9.49 -8.22
N GLY A 120 -0.24 -8.40 -8.06
CA GLY A 120 -0.83 -8.05 -6.78
C GLY A 120 -1.80 -9.10 -6.29
N PHE A 121 -2.65 -9.60 -7.20
CA PHE A 121 -3.61 -10.64 -6.85
C PHE A 121 -2.90 -11.90 -6.32
N LYS A 122 -1.87 -12.35 -7.02
CA LYS A 122 -1.10 -13.52 -6.60
C LYS A 122 -0.41 -13.29 -5.26
N PHE A 123 0.15 -12.10 -5.06
CA PHE A 123 0.77 -11.75 -3.79
C PHE A 123 -0.23 -11.85 -2.64
N TRP A 124 -1.38 -11.20 -2.79
CA TRP A 124 -2.35 -11.16 -1.70
C TRP A 124 -2.97 -12.53 -1.43
N THR A 125 -3.23 -13.33 -2.47
CA THR A 125 -3.73 -14.69 -2.23
C THR A 125 -2.69 -15.55 -1.54
N SER A 126 -1.40 -15.34 -1.83
CA SER A 126 -0.32 -16.05 -1.13
C SER A 126 -0.24 -15.65 0.35
N CYS A 127 -0.71 -14.45 0.69
CA CYS A 127 -0.76 -13.99 2.07
C CYS A 127 -2.02 -14.45 2.80
N GLY A 128 -2.91 -15.16 2.12
CA GLY A 128 -4.12 -15.68 2.73
C GLY A 128 -5.38 -14.87 2.49
N LEU A 129 -5.29 -13.80 1.71
CA LEU A 129 -6.49 -13.05 1.35
C LEU A 129 -7.28 -13.81 0.29
N MET A 130 -8.60 -13.66 0.32
CA MET A 130 -9.49 -14.32 -0.62
C MET A 130 -10.28 -13.28 -1.40
N PRO A 131 -10.48 -13.48 -2.72
CA PRO A 131 -11.34 -12.58 -3.48
C PRO A 131 -12.74 -12.58 -2.89
N TYR A 132 -13.34 -11.42 -2.74
CA TYR A 132 -14.63 -11.29 -2.08
C TYR A 132 -15.72 -10.77 -3.00
N GLU A 133 -15.42 -9.70 -3.75
CA GLU A 133 -16.39 -9.11 -4.65
C GLU A 133 -15.69 -8.46 -5.84
N ILE A 134 -16.46 -8.20 -6.89
CA ILE A 134 -15.94 -7.48 -8.05
C ILE A 134 -16.59 -6.10 -8.09
N PHE A 135 -15.77 -5.06 -7.98
CA PHE A 135 -16.23 -3.70 -8.12
C PHE A 135 -16.35 -3.38 -9.61
N MET A 136 -17.47 -2.86 -10.04
CA MET A 136 -17.72 -2.55 -11.45
C MET A 136 -18.15 -1.10 -11.58
N HIS A 137 -17.73 -0.45 -12.66
CA HIS A 137 -18.18 0.90 -12.92
C HIS A 137 -18.61 1.04 -14.40
N TYR A 138 -19.48 2.00 -14.66
CA TYR A 138 -19.80 2.43 -16.00
C TYR A 138 -19.20 3.82 -16.20
N ARG A 139 -18.44 4.00 -17.28
CA ARG A 139 -17.89 5.31 -17.66
C ARG A 139 -18.20 5.54 -19.13
N SER A 140 -19.11 6.47 -19.38
CA SER A 140 -19.49 6.84 -20.75
C SER A 140 -18.25 7.34 -21.50
N GLY A 141 -18.01 6.80 -22.68
CA GLY A 141 -16.89 7.20 -23.51
C GLY A 141 -15.60 6.42 -23.30
N GLU A 142 -15.53 5.55 -22.31
CA GLU A 142 -14.36 4.69 -22.13
C GLU A 142 -14.39 3.54 -23.14
N SER A 143 -13.20 3.19 -23.66
CA SER A 143 -13.06 2.02 -24.49
C SER A 143 -13.28 0.76 -23.67
N LYS A 144 -13.90 -0.23 -24.29
CA LYS A 144 -14.02 -1.56 -23.68
C LYS A 144 -12.68 -2.29 -23.79
N ARG A 145 -12.36 -3.04 -22.79
CA ARG A 145 -11.16 -3.86 -22.75
C ARG A 145 -11.54 -5.31 -22.64
#